data_cf81148c15b1c67e3797d3cb01b1c1df
#
_entry.id   cf81148c15b1c67e3797d3cb01b1c1df
#
_cell.length_a   1.000
_cell.length_b   1.000
_cell.length_c   1.000
_cell.angle_alpha   90.00
_cell.angle_beta   90.00
_cell.angle_gamma   90.00
#
_symmetry.space_group_name_H-M   'P 1'
#
loop_
_entity.id
_entity.type
_entity.pdbx_description
1 polymer ?
#
loop_
_entity_poly.entity_id
_entity_poly.type
_entity_poly.pdbx_seq_one_letter_code
_entity_poly.pdbx_strand_id
1 'polypeptide(L)'
;MKGYHDIVGDGGSRILEQVAEQRARITDALNGVRHLVAVGSGKGGVGKSTLTLHLAGALRARGLRIAILDADFNGPSQARMAGVQEALFVPGRHKVSLPRTRNGIAVFSMGSVIPESEALEFESAVRGESHTWRATREFALLGEILASFEWGALDLLMFDLPPGAERTVQYADFLGPFDVAQGKPRVSFVLVTIPSEVARGVVARSVAALSKGRHRIVGYVENMSGYYCRDCAAVKPLFVSSESPNLGIPCLGTVPFDPELARHCDLGMPHAALRDTPVGLALDQIAQRMMDGLESKEDQ
;
A
#
# COMPACT_ATOMS: atom_id res chain seq x y z
N MET A 1 32.77 17.50 25.55
CA MET A 1 31.50 17.36 24.77
C MET A 1 30.93 16.00 25.13
N LYS A 2 29.73 15.93 25.73
CA LYS A 2 29.07 14.64 25.99
C LYS A 2 28.57 14.09 24.66
N GLY A 3 28.90 12.84 24.35
CA GLY A 3 28.44 12.17 23.15
C GLY A 3 26.97 11.71 23.31
N TYR A 4 26.33 11.34 22.20
CA TYR A 4 24.92 10.89 22.15
C TYR A 4 24.64 9.69 23.08
N HIS A 5 25.67 8.90 23.41
CA HIS A 5 25.62 7.77 24.33
C HIS A 5 25.66 8.14 25.83
N ASP A 6 25.92 9.41 26.13
CA ASP A 6 25.99 9.89 27.52
C ASP A 6 24.64 10.46 28.01
N ILE A 7 23.61 10.47 27.15
CA ILE A 7 22.25 10.88 27.49
C ILE A 7 21.53 9.68 28.10
N VAL A 8 21.61 9.56 29.39
CA VAL A 8 20.86 8.55 30.15
C VAL A 8 19.49 9.17 30.48
N GLY A 9 18.46 8.72 29.72
CA GLY A 9 17.07 9.18 29.87
C GLY A 9 16.63 10.17 28.79
N ASP A 10 15.32 10.27 28.59
CA ASP A 10 14.66 11.10 27.58
C ASP A 10 14.54 12.59 27.96
N GLY A 11 15.30 13.03 28.94
CA GLY A 11 15.29 14.42 29.41
C GLY A 11 13.95 14.87 30.02
N GLY A 12 13.11 13.93 30.45
CA GLY A 12 11.76 14.22 30.99
C GLY A 12 10.68 14.38 29.91
N SER A 13 10.98 14.20 28.64
CA SER A 13 10.03 14.31 27.52
C SER A 13 9.07 13.11 27.42
N ARG A 14 9.39 11.99 28.07
CA ARG A 14 8.66 10.71 28.00
C ARG A 14 8.43 10.19 26.57
N ILE A 15 9.31 10.55 25.64
CA ILE A 15 9.20 10.14 24.22
C ILE A 15 9.11 8.63 24.08
N LEU A 16 9.92 7.88 24.82
CA LEU A 16 9.89 6.41 24.76
C LEU A 16 8.55 5.82 25.24
N GLU A 17 7.97 6.40 26.30
CA GLU A 17 6.64 6.01 26.79
C GLU A 17 5.56 6.34 25.77
N GLN A 18 5.57 7.54 25.18
CA GLN A 18 4.61 7.95 24.14
C GLN A 18 4.68 7.05 22.90
N VAL A 19 5.90 6.69 22.46
CA VAL A 19 6.08 5.74 21.35
C VAL A 19 5.55 4.34 21.70
N ALA A 20 5.80 3.88 22.92
CA ALA A 20 5.29 2.58 23.39
C ALA A 20 3.75 2.57 23.47
N GLU A 21 3.14 3.63 24.00
CA GLU A 21 1.68 3.78 24.05
C GLU A 21 1.06 3.83 22.64
N GLN A 22 1.64 4.60 21.72
CA GLN A 22 1.15 4.65 20.34
C GLN A 22 1.24 3.28 19.67
N ARG A 23 2.35 2.55 19.84
CA ARG A 23 2.50 1.18 19.33
C ARG A 23 1.47 0.24 19.91
N ALA A 24 1.20 0.29 21.21
CA ALA A 24 0.19 -0.53 21.86
C ALA A 24 -1.21 -0.25 21.28
N ARG A 25 -1.57 1.03 21.10
CA ARG A 25 -2.83 1.45 20.46
C ARG A 25 -2.98 0.93 19.04
N ILE A 26 -1.92 0.99 18.23
CA ILE A 26 -1.92 0.45 16.86
C ILE A 26 -2.07 -1.07 16.88
N THR A 27 -1.32 -1.76 17.73
CA THR A 27 -1.39 -3.22 17.86
C THR A 27 -2.80 -3.67 18.24
N ASP A 28 -3.43 -2.98 19.19
CA ASP A 28 -4.81 -3.24 19.58
C ASP A 28 -5.80 -3.00 18.44
N ALA A 29 -5.64 -1.88 17.72
CA ALA A 29 -6.48 -1.54 16.56
C ALA A 29 -6.40 -2.56 15.42
N LEU A 30 -5.22 -3.14 15.20
CA LEU A 30 -4.96 -4.14 14.15
C LEU A 30 -5.21 -5.58 14.63
N ASN A 31 -5.70 -5.79 15.85
CA ASN A 31 -5.85 -7.12 16.42
C ASN A 31 -6.74 -8.07 15.63
N GLY A 32 -7.72 -7.53 14.91
CA GLY A 32 -8.63 -8.29 14.04
C GLY A 32 -8.15 -8.48 12.60
N VAL A 33 -6.96 -7.99 12.24
CA VAL A 33 -6.43 -8.06 10.88
C VAL A 33 -5.51 -9.27 10.73
N ARG A 34 -5.82 -10.16 9.75
CA ARG A 34 -5.05 -11.40 9.54
C ARG A 34 -3.74 -11.15 8.82
N HIS A 35 -3.76 -10.37 7.73
CA HIS A 35 -2.58 -10.05 6.93
C HIS A 35 -2.45 -8.54 6.68
N LEU A 36 -1.22 -8.04 6.76
CA LEU A 36 -0.85 -6.69 6.38
C LEU A 36 -0.01 -6.77 5.10
N VAL A 37 -0.45 -6.10 4.02
CA VAL A 37 0.27 -6.08 2.75
C VAL A 37 0.54 -4.65 2.30
N ALA A 38 1.80 -4.32 2.11
CA ALA A 38 2.23 -3.03 1.62
C ALA A 38 2.59 -3.14 0.12
N VAL A 39 1.89 -2.36 -0.70
CA VAL A 39 2.13 -2.29 -2.15
C VAL A 39 3.06 -1.12 -2.41
N GLY A 40 4.28 -1.41 -2.84
CA GLY A 40 5.33 -0.44 -3.10
C GLY A 40 5.71 -0.38 -4.58
N SER A 41 6.38 0.71 -4.96
CA SER A 41 6.96 0.85 -6.29
C SER A 41 8.24 1.67 -6.26
N GLY A 42 9.15 1.38 -7.17
CA GLY A 42 10.41 2.11 -7.25
C GLY A 42 10.27 3.55 -7.79
N LYS A 43 9.22 3.84 -8.57
CA LYS A 43 8.94 5.17 -9.14
C LYS A 43 7.43 5.40 -9.25
N GLY A 44 7.03 6.68 -9.42
CA GLY A 44 5.65 7.05 -9.70
C GLY A 44 5.20 6.66 -11.12
N GLY A 45 3.88 6.59 -11.32
CA GLY A 45 3.29 6.35 -12.64
C GLY A 45 3.32 4.91 -13.14
N VAL A 46 3.70 3.94 -12.32
CA VAL A 46 3.68 2.50 -12.69
C VAL A 46 2.33 1.83 -12.49
N GLY A 47 1.32 2.56 -12.03
CA GLY A 47 -0.03 2.03 -11.78
C GLY A 47 -0.18 1.30 -10.43
N LYS A 48 0.68 1.58 -9.45
CA LYS A 48 0.64 0.98 -8.12
C LYS A 48 -0.75 1.10 -7.46
N SER A 49 -1.27 2.31 -7.36
CA SER A 49 -2.57 2.58 -6.71
C SER A 49 -3.74 1.93 -7.44
N THR A 50 -3.72 1.93 -8.77
CA THR A 50 -4.69 1.22 -9.61
C THR A 50 -4.65 -0.28 -9.32
N LEU A 51 -3.46 -0.88 -9.30
CA LEU A 51 -3.32 -2.31 -8.99
C LEU A 51 -3.74 -2.63 -7.57
N THR A 52 -3.40 -1.79 -6.57
CA THR A 52 -3.83 -1.97 -5.18
C THR A 52 -5.36 -2.09 -5.09
N LEU A 53 -6.08 -1.15 -5.73
CA LEU A 53 -7.54 -1.14 -5.73
C LEU A 53 -8.15 -2.35 -6.45
N HIS A 54 -7.61 -2.69 -7.62
CA HIS A 54 -8.15 -3.80 -8.41
C HIS A 54 -7.83 -5.18 -7.81
N LEU A 55 -6.66 -5.35 -7.20
CA LEU A 55 -6.33 -6.58 -6.45
C LEU A 55 -7.24 -6.72 -5.22
N ALA A 56 -7.46 -5.61 -4.49
CA ALA A 56 -8.44 -5.60 -3.40
C ALA A 56 -9.85 -6.00 -3.89
N GLY A 57 -10.26 -5.49 -5.07
CA GLY A 57 -11.52 -5.85 -5.71
C GLY A 57 -11.60 -7.33 -6.09
N ALA A 58 -10.54 -7.91 -6.66
CA ALA A 58 -10.45 -9.32 -6.98
C ALA A 58 -10.58 -10.22 -5.74
N LEU A 59 -9.87 -9.86 -4.66
CA LEU A 59 -9.93 -10.56 -3.38
C LEU A 59 -11.31 -10.42 -2.72
N ARG A 60 -11.90 -9.24 -2.77
CA ARG A 60 -13.25 -9.00 -2.25
C ARG A 60 -14.30 -9.83 -2.97
N ALA A 61 -14.15 -10.01 -4.28
CA ALA A 61 -15.03 -10.86 -5.08
C ALA A 61 -14.97 -12.35 -4.71
N ARG A 62 -13.89 -12.78 -4.05
CA ARG A 62 -13.70 -14.12 -3.46
C ARG A 62 -14.24 -14.22 -2.03
N GLY A 63 -14.90 -13.17 -1.53
CA GLY A 63 -15.53 -13.16 -0.22
C GLY A 63 -14.62 -12.67 0.92
N LEU A 64 -13.36 -12.29 0.66
CA LEU A 64 -12.45 -11.80 1.67
C LEU A 64 -12.85 -10.39 2.14
N ARG A 65 -12.62 -10.11 3.42
CA ARG A 65 -12.85 -8.80 4.03
C ARG A 65 -11.59 -7.97 3.88
N ILE A 66 -11.68 -6.91 3.06
CA ILE A 66 -10.52 -6.12 2.64
C ILE A 66 -10.69 -4.67 3.08
N ALA A 67 -9.60 -4.06 3.53
CA ALA A 67 -9.48 -2.62 3.65
C ALA A 67 -8.24 -2.12 2.90
N ILE A 68 -8.29 -0.86 2.44
CA ILE A 68 -7.17 -0.14 1.84
C ILE A 68 -6.87 1.08 2.71
N LEU A 69 -5.60 1.29 3.02
CA LEU A 69 -5.07 2.53 3.56
C LEU A 69 -4.18 3.18 2.50
N ASP A 70 -4.63 4.31 1.97
CA ASP A 70 -3.83 5.16 1.10
C ASP A 70 -2.79 5.91 1.95
N ALA A 71 -1.56 5.47 1.86
CA ALA A 71 -0.44 6.03 2.60
C ALA A 71 0.37 7.06 1.79
N ASP A 72 -0.05 7.35 0.56
CA ASP A 72 0.49 8.48 -0.23
C ASP A 72 -0.26 9.76 0.12
N PHE A 73 0.03 10.31 1.30
CA PHE A 73 -0.66 11.49 1.82
C PHE A 73 -0.45 12.75 0.98
N ASN A 74 0.60 12.80 0.15
CA ASN A 74 0.89 13.96 -0.70
C ASN A 74 0.20 13.89 -2.07
N GLY A 75 -0.12 12.69 -2.52
CA GLY A 75 -0.82 12.45 -3.79
C GLY A 75 -1.93 11.41 -3.65
N PRO A 76 -2.89 11.62 -2.71
CA PRO A 76 -3.89 10.62 -2.41
C PRO A 76 -4.79 10.38 -3.63
N SER A 77 -4.89 9.13 -4.07
CA SER A 77 -5.63 8.74 -5.26
C SER A 77 -6.76 7.74 -5.00
N GLN A 78 -6.67 7.00 -3.90
CA GLN A 78 -7.60 5.91 -3.60
C GLN A 78 -9.03 6.39 -3.38
N ALA A 79 -9.25 7.57 -2.75
CA ALA A 79 -10.59 8.09 -2.52
C ALA A 79 -11.37 8.26 -3.83
N ARG A 80 -10.73 8.86 -4.84
CA ARG A 80 -11.32 9.09 -6.17
C ARG A 80 -11.55 7.77 -6.89
N MET A 81 -10.51 6.95 -7.02
CA MET A 81 -10.58 5.68 -7.74
C MET A 81 -11.58 4.70 -7.12
N ALA A 82 -11.74 4.73 -5.81
CA ALA A 82 -12.67 3.90 -5.06
C ALA A 82 -14.10 4.46 -4.99
N GLY A 83 -14.33 5.69 -5.44
CA GLY A 83 -15.63 6.37 -5.39
C GLY A 83 -16.07 6.71 -3.97
N VAL A 84 -15.14 7.09 -3.10
CA VAL A 84 -15.40 7.43 -1.68
C VAL A 84 -14.95 8.86 -1.31
N GLN A 85 -14.78 9.76 -2.29
CA GLN A 85 -14.30 11.13 -2.07
C GLN A 85 -15.24 11.95 -1.14
N GLU A 86 -16.55 11.80 -1.31
CA GLU A 86 -17.56 12.52 -0.54
C GLU A 86 -18.16 11.66 0.57
N ALA A 87 -17.53 10.52 0.87
CA ALA A 87 -18.07 9.61 1.85
C ALA A 87 -17.84 10.11 3.28
N LEU A 88 -18.89 10.09 4.09
CA LEU A 88 -18.81 10.52 5.47
C LEU A 88 -18.12 9.47 6.35
N PHE A 89 -17.25 9.94 7.22
CA PHE A 89 -16.72 9.14 8.32
C PHE A 89 -17.77 9.08 9.42
N VAL A 90 -18.21 7.87 9.76
CA VAL A 90 -19.28 7.66 10.73
C VAL A 90 -18.70 7.29 12.08
N PRO A 91 -19.09 7.97 13.18
CA PRO A 91 -18.71 7.54 14.51
C PRO A 91 -19.14 6.09 14.77
N GLY A 92 -18.20 5.21 15.06
CA GLY A 92 -18.44 3.84 15.51
C GLY A 92 -18.68 3.77 17.04
N ARG A 93 -18.72 2.58 17.61
CA ARG A 93 -18.92 2.39 19.05
C ARG A 93 -17.78 2.95 19.90
N HIS A 94 -16.54 2.83 19.41
CA HIS A 94 -15.32 3.24 20.12
C HIS A 94 -14.36 4.04 19.25
N LYS A 95 -14.45 3.92 17.92
CA LYS A 95 -13.58 4.53 16.92
C LYS A 95 -14.40 4.96 15.71
N VAL A 96 -13.76 5.61 14.76
CA VAL A 96 -14.42 6.06 13.53
C VAL A 96 -14.46 4.92 12.51
N SER A 97 -15.63 4.68 11.92
CA SER A 97 -15.80 3.71 10.85
C SER A 97 -15.37 4.30 9.51
N LEU A 98 -14.70 3.48 8.70
CA LEU A 98 -14.22 3.87 7.37
C LEU A 98 -15.33 3.86 6.32
N PRO A 99 -15.29 4.77 5.34
CA PRO A 99 -16.13 4.69 4.16
C PRO A 99 -15.84 3.41 3.37
N ARG A 100 -16.88 2.95 2.65
CA ARG A 100 -16.79 1.72 1.88
C ARG A 100 -17.16 1.95 0.43
N THR A 101 -16.43 1.28 -0.46
CA THR A 101 -16.78 1.18 -1.87
C THR A 101 -18.13 0.46 -2.05
N ARG A 102 -18.72 0.53 -3.25
CA ARG A 102 -19.98 -0.17 -3.58
C ARG A 102 -19.91 -1.69 -3.35
N ASN A 103 -18.73 -2.29 -3.51
CA ASN A 103 -18.51 -3.72 -3.28
C ASN A 103 -18.02 -4.05 -1.85
N GLY A 104 -18.01 -3.05 -0.94
CA GLY A 104 -17.81 -3.24 0.49
C GLY A 104 -16.34 -3.23 0.96
N ILE A 105 -15.38 -2.78 0.14
CA ILE A 105 -13.99 -2.54 0.57
C ILE A 105 -13.97 -1.28 1.42
N ALA A 106 -13.43 -1.34 2.63
CA ALA A 106 -13.21 -0.17 3.46
C ALA A 106 -11.97 0.59 2.95
N VAL A 107 -12.05 1.92 2.84
CA VAL A 107 -10.95 2.74 2.30
C VAL A 107 -10.69 3.91 3.21
N PHE A 108 -9.44 4.10 3.61
CA PHE A 108 -8.94 5.35 4.14
C PHE A 108 -8.07 6.03 3.08
N SER A 109 -8.34 7.27 2.77
CA SER A 109 -7.49 8.13 1.94
C SER A 109 -7.67 9.57 2.37
N MET A 110 -6.59 10.35 2.36
CA MET A 110 -6.68 11.79 2.66
C MET A 110 -7.59 12.53 1.66
N GLY A 111 -7.71 12.04 0.44
CA GLY A 111 -8.68 12.56 -0.54
C GLY A 111 -10.15 12.40 -0.17
N SER A 112 -10.48 11.64 0.89
CA SER A 112 -11.83 11.62 1.48
C SER A 112 -12.01 12.65 2.61
N VAL A 113 -10.92 13.26 3.08
CA VAL A 113 -10.92 14.19 4.24
C VAL A 113 -10.71 15.62 3.78
N ILE A 114 -9.88 15.81 2.75
CA ILE A 114 -9.45 17.10 2.25
C ILE A 114 -9.92 17.25 0.81
N PRO A 115 -10.56 18.38 0.44
CA PRO A 115 -10.94 18.66 -0.95
C PRO A 115 -9.72 18.59 -1.90
N GLU A 116 -9.91 18.13 -3.13
CA GLU A 116 -8.83 18.07 -4.15
C GLU A 116 -8.18 19.43 -4.46
N SER A 117 -8.86 20.52 -4.14
CA SER A 117 -8.33 21.89 -4.29
C SER A 117 -7.34 22.29 -3.21
N GLU A 118 -7.25 21.51 -2.14
CA GLU A 118 -6.39 21.80 -0.99
C GLU A 118 -5.25 20.76 -0.95
N ALA A 119 -4.01 21.24 -0.95
CA ALA A 119 -2.87 20.36 -0.68
C ALA A 119 -2.70 20.19 0.83
N LEU A 120 -2.35 18.99 1.28
CA LEU A 120 -1.83 18.79 2.63
C LEU A 120 -0.46 19.50 2.72
N GLU A 121 -0.48 20.75 3.09
CA GLU A 121 0.74 21.44 3.47
C GLU A 121 1.12 20.99 4.89
N PHE A 122 2.07 20.09 4.99
CA PHE A 122 2.81 19.94 6.24
C PHE A 122 3.65 21.23 6.41
N GLU A 123 3.02 22.30 6.94
CA GLU A 123 3.71 23.55 7.18
C GLU A 123 4.97 23.28 8.01
N SER A 124 6.11 23.58 7.44
CA SER A 124 7.32 23.68 8.22
C SER A 124 7.27 25.04 8.92
N ALA A 125 7.22 25.05 10.23
CA ALA A 125 7.21 26.26 11.03
C ALA A 125 8.48 27.13 10.84
N VAL A 126 9.50 26.61 10.14
CA VAL A 126 10.76 27.29 9.86
C VAL A 126 11.19 27.03 8.40
N ARG A 127 11.44 28.09 7.65
CA ARG A 127 12.05 28.00 6.30
C ARG A 127 13.40 27.30 6.41
N GLY A 128 13.55 26.14 5.75
CA GLY A 128 14.80 25.37 5.71
C GLY A 128 14.79 24.08 6.52
N GLU A 129 13.69 23.69 7.16
CA GLU A 129 13.59 22.39 7.83
C GLU A 129 13.52 21.23 6.84
N SER A 130 14.39 20.26 7.11
CA SER A 130 14.76 19.16 6.25
C SER A 130 13.62 18.17 6.00
N HIS A 131 13.76 17.38 4.94
CA HIS A 131 12.92 16.19 4.60
C HIS A 131 12.65 15.26 5.80
N THR A 132 13.51 15.25 6.79
CA THR A 132 13.39 14.46 8.03
C THR A 132 12.15 14.84 8.84
N TRP A 133 11.84 16.13 8.98
CA TRP A 133 10.67 16.60 9.74
C TRP A 133 9.36 16.22 9.04
N ARG A 134 9.32 16.28 7.71
CA ARG A 134 8.14 15.86 6.94
C ARG A 134 7.88 14.38 7.13
N ALA A 135 8.92 13.55 7.04
CA ALA A 135 8.79 12.11 7.24
C ALA A 135 8.31 11.79 8.67
N THR A 136 8.85 12.47 9.69
CA THR A 136 8.41 12.26 11.08
C THR A 136 6.93 12.58 11.28
N ARG A 137 6.43 13.69 10.73
CA ARG A 137 5.01 14.07 10.80
C ARG A 137 4.12 13.10 10.04
N GLU A 138 4.56 12.64 8.88
CA GLU A 138 3.84 11.66 8.07
C GLU A 138 3.67 10.33 8.82
N PHE A 139 4.73 9.82 9.45
CA PHE A 139 4.63 8.58 10.23
C PHE A 139 3.86 8.77 11.54
N ALA A 140 3.91 9.96 12.15
CA ALA A 140 3.05 10.27 13.29
C ALA A 140 1.57 10.24 12.89
N LEU A 141 1.22 10.87 11.75
CA LEU A 141 -0.12 10.85 11.19
C LEU A 141 -0.56 9.41 10.84
N LEU A 142 0.30 8.63 10.18
CA LEU A 142 0.02 7.23 9.88
C LEU A 142 -0.28 6.43 11.15
N GLY A 143 0.50 6.65 12.22
CA GLY A 143 0.29 6.02 13.51
C GLY A 143 -1.07 6.38 14.13
N GLU A 144 -1.46 7.65 14.08
CA GLU A 144 -2.77 8.10 14.58
C GLU A 144 -3.93 7.54 13.73
N ILE A 145 -3.79 7.48 12.40
CA ILE A 145 -4.78 6.85 11.52
C ILE A 145 -4.95 5.39 11.90
N LEU A 146 -3.86 4.63 12.01
CA LEU A 146 -3.91 3.21 12.36
C LEU A 146 -4.57 2.97 13.72
N ALA A 147 -4.31 3.84 14.70
CA ALA A 147 -4.85 3.71 16.06
C ALA A 147 -6.31 4.18 16.19
N SER A 148 -6.76 5.14 15.37
CA SER A 148 -8.04 5.84 15.55
C SER A 148 -9.20 5.22 14.81
N PHE A 149 -8.96 4.46 13.75
CA PHE A 149 -10.02 3.86 12.96
C PHE A 149 -10.38 2.45 13.43
N GLU A 150 -11.66 2.08 13.23
CA GLU A 150 -12.18 0.75 13.50
C GLU A 150 -11.97 -0.15 12.27
N TRP A 151 -10.84 -0.86 12.24
CA TRP A 151 -10.52 -1.79 11.15
C TRP A 151 -11.41 -3.05 11.19
N GLY A 152 -11.75 -3.51 12.39
CA GLY A 152 -12.57 -4.71 12.60
C GLY A 152 -11.85 -6.00 12.19
N ALA A 153 -12.64 -7.03 11.93
CA ALA A 153 -12.12 -8.32 11.48
C ALA A 153 -11.87 -8.28 9.97
N LEU A 154 -10.61 -8.17 9.56
CA LEU A 154 -10.16 -8.16 8.17
C LEU A 154 -9.33 -9.39 7.84
N ASP A 155 -9.51 -9.92 6.64
CA ASP A 155 -8.62 -10.93 6.10
C ASP A 155 -7.34 -10.25 5.57
N LEU A 156 -7.46 -9.01 5.05
CA LEU A 156 -6.32 -8.25 4.53
C LEU A 156 -6.50 -6.73 4.72
N LEU A 157 -5.46 -6.07 5.23
CA LEU A 157 -5.30 -4.62 5.15
C LEU A 157 -4.16 -4.31 4.18
N MET A 158 -4.50 -3.63 3.08
CA MET A 158 -3.55 -3.24 2.04
C MET A 158 -3.13 -1.78 2.21
N PHE A 159 -1.83 -1.52 2.23
CA PHE A 159 -1.25 -0.18 2.24
C PHE A 159 -0.83 0.19 0.82
N ASP A 160 -1.38 1.27 0.29
CA ASP A 160 -0.93 1.87 -0.96
C ASP A 160 0.17 2.88 -0.63
N LEU A 161 1.45 2.49 -0.77
CA LEU A 161 2.60 3.29 -0.34
C LEU A 161 2.88 4.44 -1.32
N PRO A 162 3.50 5.55 -0.86
CA PRO A 162 4.06 6.53 -1.77
C PRO A 162 5.16 5.91 -2.66
N PRO A 163 5.39 6.45 -3.87
CA PRO A 163 6.40 5.92 -4.77
C PRO A 163 7.82 6.16 -4.25
N GLY A 164 8.74 5.28 -4.61
CA GLY A 164 10.16 5.40 -4.30
C GLY A 164 10.70 4.26 -3.44
N ALA A 165 11.92 3.79 -3.80
CA ALA A 165 12.56 2.67 -3.11
C ALA A 165 12.86 3.00 -1.64
N GLU A 166 13.37 4.21 -1.38
CA GLU A 166 13.66 4.68 -0.03
C GLU A 166 12.40 4.78 0.83
N ARG A 167 11.31 5.30 0.24
CA ARG A 167 10.01 5.40 0.93
C ARG A 167 9.49 4.04 1.32
N THR A 168 9.57 3.06 0.43
CA THR A 168 9.15 1.68 0.71
C THR A 168 9.88 1.12 1.93
N VAL A 169 11.18 1.38 2.07
CA VAL A 169 11.98 0.93 3.23
C VAL A 169 11.58 1.67 4.51
N GLN A 170 11.39 2.99 4.45
CA GLN A 170 10.95 3.77 5.61
C GLN A 170 9.61 3.26 6.15
N TYR A 171 8.67 2.92 5.26
CA TYR A 171 7.40 2.29 5.66
C TYR A 171 7.60 0.88 6.23
N ALA A 172 8.54 0.12 5.68
CA ALA A 172 8.88 -1.20 6.21
C ALA A 172 9.43 -1.12 7.64
N ASP A 173 10.32 -0.16 7.89
CA ASP A 173 10.89 0.09 9.22
C ASP A 173 9.83 0.57 10.22
N PHE A 174 8.86 1.38 9.76
CA PHE A 174 7.75 1.85 10.61
C PHE A 174 6.77 0.73 10.94
N LEU A 175 6.36 -0.06 9.94
CA LEU A 175 5.34 -1.11 10.08
C LEU A 175 5.90 -2.41 10.69
N GLY A 176 7.19 -2.70 10.52
CA GLY A 176 7.84 -3.91 11.00
C GLY A 176 7.72 -4.17 12.51
N PRO A 177 7.89 -3.17 13.39
CA PRO A 177 7.81 -3.37 14.84
C PRO A 177 6.44 -3.77 15.39
N PHE A 178 5.34 -3.56 14.65
CA PHE A 178 4.00 -3.96 15.10
C PHE A 178 3.78 -5.47 15.09
N ASP A 179 4.72 -6.18 14.56
CA ASP A 179 4.70 -7.58 14.24
C ASP A 179 5.25 -8.50 15.32
N VAL A 180 6.22 -8.01 16.10
CA VAL A 180 7.11 -8.87 16.89
C VAL A 180 6.54 -9.23 18.26
N ALA A 181 5.63 -8.41 18.81
CA ALA A 181 5.26 -8.51 20.23
C ALA A 181 4.20 -9.57 20.54
N GLN A 182 3.49 -10.15 19.55
CA GLN A 182 2.36 -11.05 19.81
C GLN A 182 2.17 -12.22 18.82
N GLY A 183 3.20 -12.61 18.05
CA GLY A 183 3.08 -13.70 17.07
C GLY A 183 2.14 -13.36 15.90
N LYS A 184 1.97 -12.07 15.60
CA LYS A 184 1.10 -11.61 14.49
C LYS A 184 1.85 -11.58 13.16
N PRO A 185 1.10 -11.68 12.05
CA PRO A 185 1.70 -11.76 10.72
C PRO A 185 2.50 -10.51 10.38
N ARG A 186 3.72 -10.70 9.91
CA ARG A 186 4.60 -9.64 9.43
C ARG A 186 3.97 -8.89 8.27
N VAL A 187 4.24 -7.57 8.20
CA VAL A 187 3.92 -6.82 6.99
C VAL A 187 4.67 -7.44 5.82
N SER A 188 3.91 -7.81 4.80
CA SER A 188 4.44 -8.41 3.58
C SER A 188 4.41 -7.37 2.46
N PHE A 189 5.41 -7.40 1.58
CA PHE A 189 5.55 -6.43 0.51
C PHE A 189 5.23 -7.06 -0.85
N VAL A 190 4.46 -6.34 -1.66
CA VAL A 190 4.25 -6.59 -3.08
C VAL A 190 4.79 -5.38 -3.84
N LEU A 191 5.68 -5.62 -4.81
CA LEU A 191 6.30 -4.54 -5.57
C LEU A 191 5.69 -4.44 -6.96
N VAL A 192 5.46 -3.21 -7.43
CA VAL A 192 4.94 -2.94 -8.76
C VAL A 192 6.01 -2.32 -9.64
N THR A 193 6.18 -2.87 -10.83
CA THR A 193 7.10 -2.38 -11.86
C THR A 193 6.43 -2.34 -13.23
N ILE A 194 7.14 -1.86 -14.25
CA ILE A 194 6.75 -1.92 -15.68
C ILE A 194 7.91 -2.51 -16.47
N PRO A 195 7.70 -3.02 -17.70
CA PRO A 195 8.75 -3.59 -18.57
C PRO A 195 9.70 -2.52 -19.12
N SER A 196 10.43 -1.85 -18.25
CA SER A 196 11.40 -0.79 -18.59
C SER A 196 12.67 -1.02 -17.79
N GLU A 197 13.83 -0.98 -18.44
CA GLU A 197 15.14 -1.14 -17.81
C GLU A 197 15.34 -0.20 -16.62
N VAL A 198 14.93 1.06 -16.77
CA VAL A 198 15.01 2.05 -15.70
C VAL A 198 14.12 1.64 -14.51
N ALA A 199 12.88 1.18 -14.76
CA ALA A 199 11.98 0.75 -13.71
C ALA A 199 12.50 -0.51 -13.00
N ARG A 200 13.05 -1.45 -13.75
CA ARG A 200 13.68 -2.68 -13.25
C ARG A 200 14.81 -2.38 -12.26
N GLY A 201 15.73 -1.49 -12.66
CA GLY A 201 16.84 -1.09 -11.79
C GLY A 201 16.40 -0.41 -10.50
N VAL A 202 15.30 0.34 -10.52
CA VAL A 202 14.75 0.96 -9.30
C VAL A 202 14.11 -0.07 -8.38
N VAL A 203 13.31 -0.98 -8.92
CA VAL A 203 12.66 -2.03 -8.13
C VAL A 203 13.70 -3.00 -7.57
N ALA A 204 14.76 -3.34 -8.31
CA ALA A 204 15.86 -4.15 -7.79
C ALA A 204 16.50 -3.53 -6.53
N ARG A 205 16.65 -2.20 -6.48
CA ARG A 205 17.11 -1.51 -5.27
C ARG A 205 16.12 -1.65 -4.10
N SER A 206 14.81 -1.57 -4.37
CA SER A 206 13.80 -1.81 -3.33
C SER A 206 13.88 -3.23 -2.79
N VAL A 207 14.02 -4.23 -3.67
CA VAL A 207 14.19 -5.64 -3.28
C VAL A 207 15.42 -5.82 -2.39
N ALA A 208 16.58 -5.31 -2.83
CA ALA A 208 17.82 -5.41 -2.07
C ALA A 208 17.72 -4.77 -0.68
N ALA A 209 17.10 -3.60 -0.59
CA ALA A 209 16.96 -2.88 0.67
C ALA A 209 15.97 -3.58 1.63
N LEU A 210 14.81 -4.03 1.14
CA LEU A 210 13.86 -4.81 1.93
C LEU A 210 14.46 -6.14 2.41
N SER A 211 15.20 -6.84 1.54
CA SER A 211 15.88 -8.10 1.88
C SER A 211 16.94 -7.88 2.95
N LYS A 212 17.72 -6.79 2.86
CA LYS A 212 18.70 -6.40 3.90
C LYS A 212 18.02 -6.15 5.25
N GLY A 213 16.86 -5.52 5.26
CA GLY A 213 16.02 -5.30 6.44
C GLY A 213 15.27 -6.58 6.90
N ARG A 214 15.43 -7.71 6.22
CA ARG A 214 14.71 -8.98 6.46
C ARG A 214 13.18 -8.82 6.40
N HIS A 215 12.70 -7.86 5.61
CA HIS A 215 11.27 -7.70 5.38
C HIS A 215 10.76 -8.76 4.40
N ARG A 216 9.56 -9.25 4.64
CA ARG A 216 8.94 -10.27 3.81
C ARG A 216 8.48 -9.69 2.47
N ILE A 217 8.98 -10.22 1.37
CA ILE A 217 8.54 -9.85 0.02
C ILE A 217 7.77 -11.05 -0.57
N VAL A 218 6.48 -10.86 -0.85
CA VAL A 218 5.64 -11.90 -1.47
C VAL A 218 6.00 -12.07 -2.93
N GLY A 219 6.29 -10.96 -3.61
CA GLY A 219 6.70 -10.97 -5.01
C GLY A 219 6.51 -9.61 -5.66
N TYR A 220 6.56 -9.59 -7.00
CA TYR A 220 6.30 -8.39 -7.78
C TYR A 220 5.25 -8.61 -8.87
N VAL A 221 4.62 -7.52 -9.29
CA VAL A 221 3.70 -7.46 -10.41
C VAL A 221 4.30 -6.57 -11.49
N GLU A 222 4.35 -7.06 -12.73
CA GLU A 222 4.76 -6.26 -13.89
C GLU A 222 3.50 -5.70 -14.57
N ASN A 223 3.25 -4.41 -14.36
CA ASN A 223 2.13 -3.70 -14.96
C ASN A 223 2.49 -3.14 -16.34
N MET A 224 1.48 -2.87 -17.16
CA MET A 224 1.65 -2.37 -18.53
C MET A 224 2.55 -3.28 -19.38
N SER A 225 2.46 -4.61 -19.16
CA SER A 225 3.28 -5.61 -19.88
C SER A 225 2.99 -5.69 -21.37
N GLY A 226 1.87 -5.14 -21.82
CA GLY A 226 1.44 -5.02 -23.19
C GLY A 226 0.22 -4.11 -23.25
N TYR A 227 -0.34 -3.91 -24.45
CA TYR A 227 -1.60 -3.19 -24.68
C TYR A 227 -2.69 -4.16 -25.09
N TYR A 228 -3.79 -4.18 -24.34
CA TYR A 228 -4.97 -4.95 -24.72
C TYR A 228 -5.79 -4.19 -25.77
N CYS A 229 -5.78 -4.68 -26.99
CA CYS A 229 -6.57 -4.16 -28.09
C CYS A 229 -7.97 -4.84 -28.10
N ARG A 230 -9.00 -4.08 -27.85
CA ARG A 230 -10.38 -4.60 -27.81
C ARG A 230 -10.92 -4.97 -29.18
N ASP A 231 -10.46 -4.30 -30.25
CA ASP A 231 -10.93 -4.58 -31.60
C ASP A 231 -10.50 -5.96 -32.10
N CYS A 232 -9.28 -6.40 -31.75
CA CYS A 232 -8.77 -7.71 -32.15
C CYS A 232 -8.68 -8.70 -30.97
N ALA A 233 -9.13 -8.32 -29.76
CA ALA A 233 -9.11 -9.11 -28.52
C ALA A 233 -7.72 -9.70 -28.20
N ALA A 234 -6.63 -8.99 -28.57
CA ALA A 234 -5.27 -9.47 -28.41
C ALA A 234 -4.42 -8.49 -27.58
N VAL A 235 -3.47 -9.04 -26.84
CA VAL A 235 -2.44 -8.24 -26.15
C VAL A 235 -1.28 -8.01 -27.11
N LYS A 236 -0.96 -6.75 -27.37
CA LYS A 236 0.16 -6.32 -28.21
C LYS A 236 1.31 -5.82 -27.35
N PRO A 237 2.59 -6.05 -27.73
CA PRO A 237 3.71 -5.55 -26.95
C PRO A 237 3.72 -4.00 -26.91
N LEU A 238 3.96 -3.43 -25.73
CA LEU A 238 4.22 -2.00 -25.55
C LEU A 238 5.71 -1.66 -25.51
N PHE A 239 6.54 -2.65 -25.18
CA PHE A 239 7.97 -2.48 -25.02
C PHE A 239 8.71 -3.46 -25.93
N VAL A 240 9.90 -3.06 -26.39
CA VAL A 240 10.71 -3.87 -27.31
C VAL A 240 11.30 -5.11 -26.62
N SER A 241 11.58 -5.02 -25.31
CA SER A 241 12.08 -6.15 -24.52
C SER A 241 10.94 -6.77 -23.74
N SER A 242 10.68 -8.06 -23.95
CA SER A 242 9.58 -8.81 -23.35
C SER A 242 10.00 -9.74 -22.20
N GLU A 243 11.29 -9.78 -21.85
CA GLU A 243 11.73 -10.64 -20.75
C GLU A 243 11.41 -10.00 -19.40
N SER A 244 10.67 -10.73 -18.57
CA SER A 244 10.42 -10.31 -17.18
C SER A 244 11.74 -10.25 -16.39
N PRO A 245 11.93 -9.24 -15.54
CA PRO A 245 13.17 -9.09 -14.79
C PRO A 245 13.39 -10.25 -13.84
N ASN A 246 14.59 -10.80 -13.81
CA ASN A 246 14.98 -11.69 -12.71
C ASN A 246 15.37 -10.82 -11.48
N LEU A 247 14.41 -10.60 -10.59
CA LEU A 247 14.61 -9.81 -9.38
C LEU A 247 14.98 -10.67 -8.15
N GLY A 248 15.16 -11.98 -8.32
CA GLY A 248 15.41 -12.91 -7.21
C GLY A 248 14.20 -13.11 -6.27
N ILE A 249 13.04 -12.63 -6.67
CA ILE A 249 11.76 -12.79 -5.96
C ILE A 249 10.68 -13.26 -6.95
N PRO A 250 9.59 -13.90 -6.46
CA PRO A 250 8.54 -14.42 -7.34
C PRO A 250 7.88 -13.32 -8.19
N CYS A 251 7.67 -13.59 -9.48
CA CYS A 251 6.76 -12.83 -10.32
C CYS A 251 5.33 -13.32 -10.08
N LEU A 252 4.49 -12.48 -9.47
CA LEU A 252 3.08 -12.82 -9.22
C LEU A 252 2.26 -12.81 -10.51
N GLY A 253 2.68 -12.03 -11.50
CA GLY A 253 2.09 -11.99 -12.81
C GLY A 253 2.31 -10.69 -13.53
N THR A 254 1.77 -10.62 -14.75
CA THR A 254 1.85 -9.45 -15.63
C THR A 254 0.45 -8.95 -15.94
N VAL A 255 0.26 -7.62 -15.98
CA VAL A 255 -1.02 -6.97 -16.28
C VAL A 255 -0.85 -6.13 -17.54
N PRO A 256 -1.59 -6.39 -18.62
CA PRO A 256 -1.56 -5.53 -19.80
C PRO A 256 -2.24 -4.18 -19.51
N PHE A 257 -1.80 -3.14 -20.19
CA PHE A 257 -2.49 -1.85 -20.19
C PHE A 257 -3.84 -1.98 -20.91
N ASP A 258 -4.90 -1.55 -20.22
CA ASP A 258 -6.24 -1.41 -20.78
C ASP A 258 -6.78 -0.03 -20.39
N PRO A 259 -7.13 0.85 -21.35
CA PRO A 259 -7.71 2.16 -21.07
C PRO A 259 -8.97 2.09 -20.20
N GLU A 260 -9.75 1.02 -20.29
CA GLU A 260 -10.94 0.85 -19.47
C GLU A 260 -10.63 0.69 -17.98
N LEU A 261 -9.46 0.14 -17.64
CA LEU A 261 -9.00 0.08 -16.26
C LEU A 261 -8.89 1.50 -15.66
N ALA A 262 -8.27 2.41 -16.40
CA ALA A 262 -8.16 3.81 -16.00
C ALA A 262 -9.53 4.49 -15.94
N ARG A 263 -10.37 4.29 -16.95
CA ARG A 263 -11.73 4.85 -16.99
C ARG A 263 -12.58 4.39 -15.80
N HIS A 264 -12.49 3.14 -15.41
CA HIS A 264 -13.22 2.64 -14.23
C HIS A 264 -12.72 3.27 -12.94
N CYS A 265 -11.42 3.50 -12.80
CA CYS A 265 -10.85 4.23 -11.68
C CYS A 265 -11.36 5.68 -11.64
N ASP A 266 -11.40 6.38 -12.80
CA ASP A 266 -11.90 7.76 -12.89
C ASP A 266 -13.39 7.87 -12.52
N LEU A 267 -14.17 6.83 -12.78
CA LEU A 267 -15.59 6.75 -12.45
C LEU A 267 -15.87 6.24 -11.01
N GLY A 268 -14.82 5.91 -10.24
CA GLY A 268 -14.99 5.32 -8.92
C GLY A 268 -15.70 3.96 -8.95
N MET A 269 -15.51 3.18 -10.02
CA MET A 269 -16.19 1.89 -10.25
C MET A 269 -15.18 0.76 -10.47
N PRO A 270 -14.36 0.42 -9.48
CA PRO A 270 -13.34 -0.60 -9.66
C PRO A 270 -13.94 -2.00 -9.86
N HIS A 271 -13.29 -2.78 -10.71
CA HIS A 271 -13.33 -4.24 -10.82
C HIS A 271 -14.53 -4.91 -11.51
N ALA A 272 -15.79 -4.49 -11.33
CA ALA A 272 -16.95 -5.30 -11.76
C ALA A 272 -17.05 -5.55 -13.29
N ALA A 273 -16.52 -4.64 -14.11
CA ALA A 273 -16.63 -4.71 -15.58
C ALA A 273 -15.44 -5.40 -16.28
N LEU A 274 -14.45 -5.88 -15.52
CA LEU A 274 -13.19 -6.40 -16.07
C LEU A 274 -13.05 -7.91 -15.98
N ARG A 275 -13.99 -8.61 -15.30
CA ARG A 275 -13.86 -10.04 -14.95
C ARG A 275 -13.53 -10.97 -16.12
N ASP A 276 -14.17 -10.75 -17.26
CA ASP A 276 -14.02 -11.59 -18.44
C ASP A 276 -13.00 -11.05 -19.45
N THR A 277 -12.20 -10.07 -19.04
CA THR A 277 -11.12 -9.51 -19.86
C THR A 277 -9.78 -10.14 -19.50
N PRO A 278 -8.77 -10.13 -20.42
CA PRO A 278 -7.41 -10.54 -20.08
C PRO A 278 -6.82 -9.84 -18.87
N VAL A 279 -7.19 -8.58 -18.65
CA VAL A 279 -6.77 -7.80 -17.47
C VAL A 279 -7.41 -8.33 -16.20
N GLY A 280 -8.74 -8.59 -16.22
CA GLY A 280 -9.44 -9.14 -15.07
C GLY A 280 -8.93 -10.52 -14.68
N LEU A 281 -8.71 -11.40 -15.67
CA LEU A 281 -8.13 -12.72 -15.45
C LEU A 281 -6.71 -12.66 -14.87
N ALA A 282 -5.89 -11.74 -15.37
CA ALA A 282 -4.54 -11.51 -14.83
C ALA A 282 -4.60 -11.06 -13.37
N LEU A 283 -5.47 -10.09 -13.04
CA LEU A 283 -5.66 -9.60 -11.67
C LEU A 283 -6.14 -10.69 -10.72
N ASP A 284 -7.08 -11.54 -11.16
CA ASP A 284 -7.55 -12.66 -10.37
C ASP A 284 -6.46 -13.71 -10.09
N GLN A 285 -5.62 -14.01 -11.08
CA GLN A 285 -4.47 -14.91 -10.91
C GLN A 285 -3.42 -14.32 -9.97
N ILE A 286 -3.11 -13.03 -10.12
CA ILE A 286 -2.17 -12.34 -9.24
C ILE A 286 -2.68 -12.31 -7.81
N ALA A 287 -3.96 -12.00 -7.61
CA ALA A 287 -4.59 -12.01 -6.29
C ALA A 287 -4.50 -13.40 -5.63
N GLN A 288 -4.72 -14.49 -6.39
CA GLN A 288 -4.55 -15.84 -5.88
C GLN A 288 -3.11 -16.12 -5.46
N ARG A 289 -2.14 -15.88 -6.35
CA ARG A 289 -0.71 -16.12 -6.05
C ARG A 289 -0.21 -15.27 -4.87
N MET A 290 -0.75 -14.05 -4.72
CA MET A 290 -0.45 -13.22 -3.57
C MET A 290 -0.95 -13.86 -2.28
N MET A 291 -2.17 -14.39 -2.24
CA MET A 291 -2.71 -15.10 -1.07
C MET A 291 -1.93 -16.37 -0.79
N ASP A 292 -1.66 -17.20 -1.81
CA ASP A 292 -0.84 -18.41 -1.66
C ASP A 292 0.54 -18.07 -1.07
N GLY A 293 1.15 -16.99 -1.55
CA GLY A 293 2.41 -16.49 -1.03
C GLY A 293 2.32 -15.99 0.42
N LEU A 294 1.19 -15.42 0.86
CA LEU A 294 0.97 -15.01 2.23
C LEU A 294 0.79 -16.21 3.19
N GLU A 295 0.10 -17.25 2.73
CA GLU A 295 -0.21 -18.44 3.53
C GLU A 295 0.95 -19.43 3.61
N SER A 296 1.78 -19.54 2.55
CA SER A 296 2.83 -20.55 2.43
C SER A 296 3.98 -20.47 3.44
N LYS A 297 3.99 -19.49 4.37
CA LYS A 297 5.07 -19.26 5.36
C LYS A 297 4.58 -19.07 6.79
N GLU A 298 3.42 -19.54 7.14
CA GLU A 298 3.04 -19.67 8.55
C GLU A 298 3.77 -20.84 9.25
N ASP A 299 4.53 -21.67 8.48
CA ASP A 299 5.21 -22.88 8.98
C ASP A 299 6.75 -22.76 9.11
N GLN A 300 7.36 -21.56 9.08
CA GLN A 300 8.77 -21.33 9.33
C GLN A 300 8.94 -20.15 10.31
#